data_5e6302016d0aca11598101b11b1690b4
#
_entry.id   5e6302016d0aca11598101b11b1690b4
#
_cell.length_a   1.000
_cell.length_b   1.000
_cell.length_c   1.000
_cell.angle_alpha   90.00
_cell.angle_beta   90.00
_cell.angle_gamma   90.00
#
_symmetry.space_group_name_H-M   'P 1'
#
loop_
_entity.id
_entity.type
_entity.pdbx_description
1 polymer ?
#
loop_
_entity_poly.entity_id
_entity_poly.type
_entity_poly.pdbx_seq_one_letter_code
_entity_poly.pdbx_strand_id
1 'polypeptide(L)'
;AAKIVSMREKDMAKVHKFGKTAAATAVDVLRNLFGQPIIDVAKIQKWTNIKTRAGGQKIIDRLINEGILIQRDPQKTYGRTYEYRSYLRLFEKL
;
A
#
# COMPACT_ATOMS: atom_id res chain seq x y z
N ALA A 1 -11.93 -14.46 -6.90
CA ALA A 1 -12.45 -13.68 -8.00
C ALA A 1 -13.31 -12.52 -7.53
N ALA A 2 -14.57 -12.75 -7.15
CA ALA A 2 -15.46 -11.65 -6.75
C ALA A 2 -14.94 -10.88 -5.51
N LYS A 3 -14.37 -11.57 -4.54
CA LYS A 3 -13.85 -10.95 -3.34
C LYS A 3 -12.64 -10.06 -3.63
N ILE A 4 -11.78 -10.47 -4.56
CA ILE A 4 -10.62 -9.65 -4.96
C ILE A 4 -11.09 -8.39 -5.67
N VAL A 5 -12.05 -8.50 -6.59
CA VAL A 5 -12.58 -7.35 -7.31
C VAL A 5 -13.24 -6.36 -6.35
N SER A 6 -14.07 -6.87 -5.43
CA SER A 6 -14.77 -6.03 -4.47
C SER A 6 -13.80 -5.29 -3.55
N MET A 7 -12.77 -5.98 -3.04
CA MET A 7 -11.74 -5.38 -2.21
C MET A 7 -10.95 -4.31 -2.98
N ARG A 8 -10.60 -4.62 -4.22
CA ARG A 8 -9.85 -3.70 -5.09
C ARG A 8 -10.62 -2.41 -5.32
N GLU A 9 -11.91 -2.51 -5.62
CA GLU A 9 -12.76 -1.34 -5.84
C GLU A 9 -12.87 -0.49 -4.58
N LYS A 10 -13.06 -1.14 -3.43
CA LYS A 10 -13.14 -0.46 -2.14
C LYS A 10 -11.86 0.30 -1.82
N ASP A 11 -10.71 -0.35 -2.00
CA ASP A 11 -9.42 0.27 -1.68
C ASP A 11 -9.05 1.35 -2.70
N MET A 12 -9.39 1.16 -3.98
CA MET A 12 -9.23 2.21 -4.99
C MET A 12 -10.03 3.46 -4.65
N ALA A 13 -11.26 3.29 -4.18
CA ALA A 13 -12.09 4.41 -3.77
C ALA A 13 -11.45 5.19 -2.62
N LYS A 14 -10.80 4.49 -1.69
CA LYS A 14 -10.10 5.14 -0.57
C LYS A 14 -8.95 6.02 -1.06
N VAL A 15 -8.12 5.52 -1.98
CA VAL A 15 -6.96 6.27 -2.45
C VAL A 15 -7.35 7.44 -3.35
N HIS A 16 -8.48 7.37 -4.05
CA HIS A 16 -8.96 8.49 -4.86
C HIS A 16 -9.30 9.73 -4.03
N LYS A 17 -9.49 9.57 -2.73
CA LYS A 17 -9.79 10.69 -1.82
C LYS A 17 -8.55 11.50 -1.44
N PHE A 18 -7.35 11.07 -1.82
CA PHE A 18 -6.11 11.70 -1.39
C PHE A 18 -5.80 13.04 -2.05
N GLY A 19 -6.59 13.48 -3.04
CA GLY A 19 -6.30 14.67 -3.85
C GLY A 19 -5.58 14.27 -5.14
N LYS A 20 -5.55 15.19 -6.12
CA LYS A 20 -5.13 14.84 -7.49
C LYS A 20 -3.76 14.15 -7.57
N THR A 21 -2.72 14.78 -7.03
CA THR A 21 -1.35 14.26 -7.15
C THR A 21 -1.15 13.02 -6.28
N ALA A 22 -1.58 13.11 -5.03
CA ALA A 22 -1.42 12.00 -4.10
C ALA A 22 -2.26 10.79 -4.50
N ALA A 23 -3.44 11.01 -5.07
CA ALA A 23 -4.29 9.92 -5.54
C ALA A 23 -3.66 9.16 -6.69
N ALA A 24 -3.09 9.85 -7.67
CA ALA A 24 -2.43 9.22 -8.81
C ALA A 24 -1.29 8.31 -8.34
N THR A 25 -0.46 8.81 -7.43
CA THR A 25 0.66 8.06 -6.87
C THR A 25 0.15 6.84 -6.08
N ALA A 26 -0.87 7.03 -5.25
CA ALA A 26 -1.42 5.95 -4.43
C ALA A 26 -2.07 4.87 -5.29
N VAL A 27 -2.72 5.25 -6.39
CA VAL A 27 -3.30 4.28 -7.33
C VAL A 27 -2.20 3.40 -7.94
N ASP A 28 -1.08 4.01 -8.36
CA ASP A 28 0.05 3.25 -8.90
C ASP A 28 0.62 2.27 -7.86
N VAL A 29 0.77 2.72 -6.63
CA VAL A 29 1.24 1.86 -5.54
C VAL A 29 0.27 0.70 -5.32
N LEU A 30 -1.02 0.98 -5.26
CA LEU A 30 -2.03 -0.05 -5.01
C LEU A 30 -2.02 -1.10 -6.13
N ARG A 31 -1.90 -0.68 -7.39
CA ARG A 31 -1.81 -1.61 -8.51
C ARG A 31 -0.61 -2.54 -8.39
N ASN A 32 0.53 -2.00 -7.99
CA ASN A 32 1.75 -2.79 -7.82
C ASN A 32 1.65 -3.74 -6.62
N LEU A 33 0.89 -3.39 -5.59
CA LEU A 33 0.70 -4.24 -4.42
C LEU A 33 0.02 -5.56 -4.75
N PHE A 34 -0.79 -5.62 -5.80
CA PHE A 34 -1.41 -6.87 -6.24
C PHE A 34 -0.37 -7.87 -6.77
N GLY A 35 0.76 -7.38 -7.27
CA GLY A 35 1.85 -8.24 -7.70
C GLY A 35 2.89 -8.47 -6.61
N GLN A 36 3.03 -7.54 -5.68
CA GLN A 36 4.01 -7.61 -4.61
C GLN A 36 3.42 -7.02 -3.33
N PRO A 37 2.71 -7.84 -2.53
CA PRO A 37 1.95 -7.32 -1.38
C PRO A 37 2.77 -7.04 -0.13
N ILE A 38 4.05 -7.42 -0.10
CA ILE A 38 4.95 -7.11 1.01
C ILE A 38 6.05 -6.18 0.48
N ILE A 39 6.17 -5.00 1.10
CA ILE A 39 7.03 -3.93 0.59
C ILE A 39 7.76 -3.20 1.70
N ASP A 40 8.72 -2.36 1.30
CA ASP A 40 9.38 -1.39 2.18
C ASP A 40 9.35 -0.01 1.51
N VAL A 41 9.92 0.99 2.19
CA VAL A 41 9.93 2.36 1.67
C VAL A 41 10.72 2.47 0.37
N ALA A 42 11.80 1.70 0.23
CA ALA A 42 12.62 1.72 -0.97
C ALA A 42 11.81 1.25 -2.20
N LYS A 43 10.94 0.26 -2.01
CA LYS A 43 10.07 -0.22 -3.07
C LYS A 43 9.08 0.86 -3.51
N ILE A 44 8.51 1.59 -2.55
CA ILE A 44 7.60 2.70 -2.85
C ILE A 44 8.33 3.78 -3.65
N GLN A 45 9.56 4.13 -3.27
CA GLN A 45 10.36 5.10 -3.99
C GLN A 45 10.59 4.65 -5.45
N LYS A 46 10.88 3.38 -5.64
CA LYS A 46 11.12 2.82 -6.96
C LYS A 46 9.86 2.87 -7.84
N TRP A 47 8.70 2.52 -7.28
CA TRP A 47 7.45 2.50 -8.04
C TRP A 47 6.94 3.89 -8.41
N THR A 48 7.26 4.90 -7.59
CA THR A 48 6.69 6.23 -7.72
C THR A 48 7.69 7.29 -8.19
N ASN A 49 8.97 6.94 -8.33
CA ASN A 49 10.06 7.87 -8.61
C ASN A 49 10.22 8.97 -7.56
N ILE A 50 9.69 8.77 -6.36
CA ILE A 50 9.89 9.68 -5.24
C ILE A 50 11.33 9.52 -4.76
N LYS A 51 12.07 10.63 -4.69
CA LYS A 51 13.51 10.59 -4.45
C LYS A 51 13.91 10.58 -2.98
N THR A 52 12.99 10.93 -2.08
CA THR A 52 13.29 11.00 -0.66
C THR A 52 12.57 9.87 0.10
N ARG A 53 13.24 9.37 1.16
CA ARG A 53 12.62 8.38 2.04
C ARG A 53 11.41 8.97 2.77
N ALA A 54 11.50 10.23 3.16
CA ALA A 54 10.39 10.92 3.83
C ALA A 54 9.14 10.98 2.94
N GLY A 55 9.32 11.25 1.65
CA GLY A 55 8.20 11.26 0.70
C GLY A 55 7.57 9.89 0.53
N GLY A 56 8.38 8.84 0.42
CA GLY A 56 7.89 7.48 0.33
C GLY A 56 7.17 7.05 1.61
N GLN A 57 7.73 7.38 2.76
CA GLN A 57 7.13 7.07 4.06
C GLN A 57 5.77 7.75 4.22
N LYS A 58 5.62 8.97 3.71
CA LYS A 58 4.36 9.69 3.77
C LYS A 58 3.22 8.94 3.06
N ILE A 59 3.53 8.35 1.91
CA ILE A 59 2.56 7.54 1.17
C ILE A 59 2.18 6.30 1.97
N ILE A 60 3.18 5.62 2.55
CA ILE A 60 2.95 4.45 3.38
C ILE A 60 2.04 4.81 4.57
N ASP A 61 2.32 5.93 5.24
CA ASP A 61 1.53 6.36 6.39
C ASP A 61 0.06 6.61 6.01
N ARG A 62 -0.18 7.22 4.84
CA ARG A 62 -1.55 7.41 4.36
C ARG A 62 -2.26 6.08 4.10
N LEU A 63 -1.56 5.13 3.51
CA LEU A 63 -2.14 3.81 3.25
C LEU A 63 -2.40 3.04 4.54
N ILE A 64 -1.56 3.22 5.56
CA ILE A 64 -1.81 2.67 6.89
C ILE A 64 -3.05 3.29 7.52
N ASN A 65 -3.20 4.60 7.43
CA ASN A 65 -4.38 5.29 7.97
C ASN A 65 -5.67 4.80 7.33
N GLU A 66 -5.62 4.41 6.06
CA GLU A 66 -6.79 3.89 5.36
C GLU A 66 -7.00 2.39 5.58
N GLY A 67 -6.12 1.75 6.35
CA GLY A 67 -6.22 0.32 6.63
C GLY A 67 -5.77 -0.58 5.48
N ILE A 68 -5.13 -0.02 4.46
CA ILE A 68 -4.65 -0.78 3.31
C ILE A 68 -3.34 -1.50 3.65
N LEU A 69 -2.38 -0.77 4.23
CA LEU A 69 -1.11 -1.34 4.65
C LEU A 69 -1.04 -1.47 6.16
N ILE A 70 -0.32 -2.50 6.63
CA ILE A 70 -0.04 -2.72 8.05
C ILE A 70 1.45 -3.02 8.16
N GLN A 71 2.11 -2.43 9.16
CA GLN A 71 3.51 -2.73 9.45
C GLN A 71 3.61 -4.15 9.99
N ARG A 72 4.48 -4.96 9.40
CA ARG A 72 4.60 -6.38 9.75
C ARG A 72 5.20 -6.61 11.14
N ASP A 73 6.12 -5.73 11.54
CA ASP A 73 6.73 -5.77 12.87
C ASP A 73 6.67 -4.38 13.46
N PRO A 74 5.63 -4.06 14.26
CA PRO A 74 5.44 -2.71 14.78
C PRO A 74 6.53 -2.25 15.74
N GLN A 75 7.36 -3.17 16.26
CA GLN A 75 8.44 -2.82 17.17
C GLN A 75 9.73 -2.42 16.46
N LYS A 76 9.88 -2.74 15.18
CA LYS A 76 11.06 -2.36 14.42
C LYS A 76 11.10 -0.86 14.17
N THR A 77 12.29 -0.28 14.32
CA THR A 77 12.52 1.15 14.08
C THR A 77 13.24 1.41 12.76
N TYR A 78 13.88 0.41 12.19
CA TYR A 78 14.48 0.50 10.86
C TYR A 78 14.30 -0.83 10.12
N GLY A 79 14.49 -0.79 8.81
CA GLY A 79 14.27 -1.98 7.98
C GLY A 79 12.82 -2.45 8.04
N ARG A 80 11.88 -1.51 8.21
CA ARG A 80 10.47 -1.83 8.35
C ARG A 80 9.89 -2.33 7.05
N THR A 81 9.04 -3.36 7.14
CA THR A 81 8.27 -3.86 6.01
C THR A 81 6.79 -3.76 6.30
N TYR A 82 6.00 -3.68 5.24
CA TYR A 82 4.56 -3.47 5.32
C TYR A 82 3.86 -4.49 4.44
N GLU A 83 2.64 -4.85 4.80
CA GLU A 83 1.89 -5.83 4.02
C GLU A 83 0.50 -5.31 3.66
N TYR A 84 0.04 -5.71 2.49
CA TYR A 84 -1.34 -5.48 2.07
C TYR A 84 -2.19 -6.62 2.66
N ARG A 85 -2.56 -6.47 3.92
CA ARG A 85 -3.13 -7.57 4.71
C ARG A 85 -4.45 -8.09 4.17
N SER A 86 -5.34 -7.21 3.76
CA SER A 86 -6.64 -7.64 3.22
C SER A 86 -6.47 -8.56 2.02
N TYR A 87 -5.51 -8.25 1.16
CA TYR A 87 -5.20 -9.05 -0.01
C TYR A 87 -4.61 -10.40 0.40
N LEU A 88 -3.64 -10.40 1.31
CA LEU A 88 -3.00 -11.65 1.77
C LEU A 88 -4.00 -12.57 2.47
N ARG A 89 -4.94 -12.03 3.22
CA ARG A 89 -5.97 -12.83 3.89
C ARG A 89 -6.86 -13.59 2.94
N LEU A 90 -7.05 -13.09 1.72
CA LEU A 90 -7.84 -13.82 0.72
C LEU A 90 -7.20 -15.15 0.37
N PHE A 91 -5.87 -15.22 0.37
CA PHE A 91 -5.15 -16.46 0.08
C PHE A 91 -5.16 -17.43 1.26
N GLU A 92 -5.23 -16.94 2.48
CA GLU A 92 -5.29 -17.76 3.68
C GLU A 92 -6.58 -18.59 3.76
N LYS A 93 -7.62 -18.16 3.08
CA LYS A 93 -8.93 -18.84 3.07
C LYS A 93 -9.09 -19.85 1.95
N LEU A 94 -8.07 -19.98 1.13
CA LEU A 94 -8.07 -20.95 0.05
C LEU A 94 -7.56 -22.29 0.55
#